data_78d5829987afc4217a8122efa0798462
#
_entry.id   78d5829987afc4217a8122efa0798462
#
_cell.length_a   1.000
_cell.length_b   1.000
_cell.length_c   1.000
_cell.angle_alpha   90.00
_cell.angle_beta   90.00
_cell.angle_gamma   90.00
#
_symmetry.space_group_name_H-M   'P 1'
#
loop_
_entity.id
_entity.type
_entity.pdbx_description
1 polymer ?
#
loop_
_entity_poly.entity_id
_entity_poly.type
_entity_poly.pdbx_seq_one_letter_code
_entity_poly.pdbx_strand_id
1 'polypeptide(L)'
;MTDLNQLKEDLVTANRILATNNVLDSFGHVSIRHPDKPGHFLMARARAPMCVEIDDIMEFTLEGKVVGPEPGKPYSERFIHGAVLEARPDIMSVVHNHSPNIVPFSVVKKQCFCAIMHMAAPVGRDVPNWDIRDKFGDSTNLLVTNMEMARDLATSLGTRTVALMRGHGCVVVGRSLREAVFT
;
A
#
# COMPACT_ATOMS: atom_id res chain seq x y z
N MET A 1 16.44 19.96 0.68
CA MET A 1 15.08 19.78 0.14
C MET A 1 15.15 18.60 -0.80
N THR A 2 14.31 17.62 -0.61
CA THR A 2 14.17 16.50 -1.57
C THR A 2 13.56 17.05 -2.84
N ASP A 3 14.16 16.79 -3.99
CA ASP A 3 13.58 17.22 -5.28
C ASP A 3 12.28 16.42 -5.51
N LEU A 4 11.17 17.15 -5.60
CA LEU A 4 9.84 16.56 -5.78
C LEU A 4 9.74 15.82 -7.13
N ASN A 5 10.44 16.30 -8.17
CA ASN A 5 10.45 15.65 -9.47
C ASN A 5 11.21 14.31 -9.37
N GLN A 6 12.38 14.31 -8.73
CA GLN A 6 13.11 13.06 -8.47
C GLN A 6 12.27 12.05 -7.68
N LEU A 7 11.52 12.52 -6.67
CA LEU A 7 10.65 11.65 -5.89
C LEU A 7 9.52 11.02 -6.73
N LYS A 8 8.96 11.78 -7.67
CA LYS A 8 7.96 11.26 -8.61
C LYS A 8 8.58 10.23 -9.58
N GLU A 9 9.79 10.48 -10.08
CA GLU A 9 10.53 9.52 -10.91
C GLU A 9 10.83 8.23 -10.15
N ASP A 10 11.24 8.34 -8.90
CA ASP A 10 11.47 7.19 -8.02
C ASP A 10 10.17 6.39 -7.79
N LEU A 11 9.03 7.08 -7.63
CA LEU A 11 7.73 6.45 -7.46
C LEU A 11 7.28 5.72 -8.74
N VAL A 12 7.51 6.30 -9.92
CA VAL A 12 7.28 5.64 -11.22
C VAL A 12 8.16 4.39 -11.33
N THR A 13 9.43 4.50 -10.97
CA THR A 13 10.39 3.39 -10.98
C THR A 13 9.94 2.27 -10.03
N ALA A 14 9.49 2.61 -8.83
CA ALA A 14 8.95 1.66 -7.85
C ALA A 14 7.74 0.88 -8.40
N ASN A 15 6.79 1.58 -9.04
CA ASN A 15 5.65 0.94 -9.70
C ASN A 15 6.09 -0.10 -10.73
N ARG A 16 7.06 0.24 -11.58
CA ARG A 16 7.57 -0.64 -12.65
C ARG A 16 8.37 -1.83 -12.09
N ILE A 17 9.21 -1.60 -11.08
CA ILE A 17 9.96 -2.70 -10.41
C ILE A 17 8.98 -3.71 -9.84
N LEU A 18 8.00 -3.28 -9.08
CA LEU A 18 7.01 -4.16 -8.44
C LEU A 18 6.14 -4.88 -9.47
N ALA A 19 5.74 -4.22 -10.55
CA ALA A 19 4.98 -4.84 -11.64
C ALA A 19 5.83 -5.87 -12.42
N THR A 20 7.09 -5.56 -12.73
CA THR A 20 8.01 -6.47 -13.44
C THR A 20 8.26 -7.75 -12.62
N ASN A 21 8.26 -7.65 -11.30
CA ASN A 21 8.44 -8.79 -10.40
C ASN A 21 7.13 -9.50 -10.01
N ASN A 22 6.01 -9.20 -10.68
CA ASN A 22 4.70 -9.78 -10.41
C ASN A 22 4.20 -9.57 -8.97
N VAL A 23 4.66 -8.51 -8.31
CA VAL A 23 4.16 -8.08 -7.00
C VAL A 23 2.89 -7.24 -7.18
N LEU A 24 2.94 -6.24 -8.08
CA LEU A 24 1.75 -5.47 -8.48
C LEU A 24 1.15 -6.05 -9.75
N ASP A 25 -0.14 -6.32 -9.68
CA ASP A 25 -0.99 -6.55 -10.86
C ASP A 25 -1.42 -5.20 -11.48
N SER A 26 -2.46 -5.20 -12.30
CA SER A 26 -3.00 -3.97 -12.91
C SER A 26 -3.69 -3.04 -11.90
N PHE A 27 -3.96 -3.48 -10.68
CA PHE A 27 -4.72 -2.77 -9.66
C PHE A 27 -3.93 -2.44 -8.40
N GLY A 28 -2.79 -3.08 -8.17
CA GLY A 28 -1.91 -2.77 -7.06
C GLY A 28 -1.27 -1.38 -7.21
N HIS A 29 -0.86 -0.78 -6.11
CA HIS A 29 -0.35 0.60 -6.09
C HIS A 29 0.64 0.86 -4.96
N VAL A 30 1.49 1.85 -5.16
CA VAL A 30 2.50 2.30 -4.20
C VAL A 30 2.39 3.81 -3.97
N SER A 31 2.59 4.24 -2.73
CA SER A 31 2.62 5.65 -2.35
C SER A 31 3.86 6.01 -1.57
N ILE A 32 4.13 7.31 -1.53
CA ILE A 32 5.16 7.90 -0.67
C ILE A 32 4.63 9.16 0.00
N ARG A 33 4.98 9.38 1.26
CA ARG A 33 4.68 10.62 1.99
C ARG A 33 5.28 11.82 1.27
N HIS A 34 4.53 12.92 1.19
CA HIS A 34 5.04 14.16 0.61
C HIS A 34 6.17 14.72 1.49
N PRO A 35 7.35 15.06 0.93
CA PRO A 35 8.51 15.43 1.73
C PRO A 35 8.32 16.72 2.53
N ASP A 36 7.60 17.71 1.96
CA ASP A 36 7.43 19.04 2.55
C ASP A 36 6.04 19.28 3.17
N LYS A 37 5.11 18.32 3.01
CA LYS A 37 3.73 18.41 3.50
C LYS A 37 3.38 17.17 4.33
N PRO A 38 3.61 17.15 5.65
CA PRO A 38 3.43 15.95 6.49
C PRO A 38 2.03 15.33 6.45
N GLY A 39 1.00 16.12 6.16
CA GLY A 39 -0.39 15.65 6.01
C GLY A 39 -0.75 15.12 4.63
N HIS A 40 0.22 14.95 3.73
CA HIS A 40 -0.01 14.58 2.33
C HIS A 40 0.86 13.40 1.89
N PHE A 41 0.42 12.73 0.83
CA PHE A 41 1.18 11.67 0.14
C PHE A 41 1.00 11.75 -1.38
N LEU A 42 1.92 11.11 -2.09
CA LEU A 42 1.94 11.00 -3.54
C LEU A 42 1.64 9.55 -3.94
N MET A 43 0.81 9.37 -4.97
CA MET A 43 0.47 8.07 -5.55
C MET A 43 0.01 8.27 -6.99
N ALA A 44 0.19 7.28 -7.86
CA ALA A 44 -0.34 7.35 -9.22
C ALA A 44 -1.88 7.38 -9.22
N ARG A 45 -2.47 7.98 -10.28
CA ARG A 45 -3.88 7.74 -10.61
C ARG A 45 -4.13 6.27 -10.90
N ALA A 46 -5.39 5.85 -10.99
CA ALA A 46 -5.77 4.48 -11.37
C ALA A 46 -5.28 4.17 -12.80
N ARG A 47 -4.07 3.63 -12.87
CA ARG A 47 -3.39 3.20 -14.09
C ARG A 47 -2.54 1.97 -13.75
N ALA A 48 -2.46 0.99 -14.67
CA ALA A 48 -1.63 -0.19 -14.46
C ALA A 48 -0.20 0.22 -14.11
N PRO A 49 0.40 -0.31 -13.02
CA PRO A 49 1.69 0.13 -12.49
C PRO A 49 2.83 0.12 -13.52
N MET A 50 2.84 -0.83 -14.45
CA MET A 50 3.81 -0.90 -15.54
C MET A 50 3.72 0.33 -16.48
N CYS A 51 2.55 0.95 -16.59
CA CYS A 51 2.26 2.05 -17.52
C CYS A 51 2.30 3.43 -16.83
N VAL A 52 2.61 3.50 -15.55
CA VAL A 52 2.65 4.76 -14.80
C VAL A 52 3.76 5.67 -15.32
N GLU A 53 3.45 6.95 -15.48
CA GLU A 53 4.33 8.04 -15.88
C GLU A 53 4.30 9.16 -14.83
N ILE A 54 5.23 10.11 -14.93
CA ILE A 54 5.37 11.20 -13.96
C ILE A 54 4.09 12.02 -13.84
N ASP A 55 3.44 12.29 -14.98
CA ASP A 55 2.20 13.07 -15.05
C ASP A 55 0.98 12.32 -14.45
N ASP A 56 1.10 11.02 -14.18
CA ASP A 56 0.07 10.25 -13.49
C ASP A 56 0.13 10.41 -11.97
N ILE A 57 1.22 10.98 -11.42
CA ILE A 57 1.41 11.10 -9.98
C ILE A 57 0.57 12.26 -9.44
N MET A 58 -0.34 11.91 -8.56
CA MET A 58 -1.28 12.80 -7.87
C MET A 58 -0.84 13.03 -6.42
N GLU A 59 -1.22 14.18 -5.87
CA GLU A 59 -1.10 14.50 -4.45
C GLU A 59 -2.44 14.24 -3.74
N PHE A 60 -2.38 13.65 -2.54
CA PHE A 60 -3.53 13.35 -1.70
C PHE A 60 -3.30 13.85 -0.27
N THR A 61 -4.37 14.28 0.41
CA THR A 61 -4.35 14.38 1.87
C THR A 61 -4.41 12.98 2.50
N LEU A 62 -4.04 12.84 3.79
CA LEU A 62 -4.18 11.55 4.50
C LEU A 62 -5.63 11.04 4.54
N GLU A 63 -6.64 11.91 4.39
CA GLU A 63 -8.04 11.52 4.21
C GLU A 63 -8.37 11.02 2.78
N GLY A 64 -7.38 10.89 1.90
CA GLY A 64 -7.56 10.41 0.54
C GLY A 64 -8.21 11.40 -0.43
N LYS A 65 -8.28 12.69 -0.06
CA LYS A 65 -8.77 13.75 -0.97
C LYS A 65 -7.67 14.15 -1.93
N VAL A 66 -8.02 14.29 -3.21
CA VAL A 66 -7.11 14.79 -4.24
C VAL A 66 -6.77 16.26 -3.99
N VAL A 67 -5.51 16.62 -4.20
CA VAL A 67 -4.99 17.99 -4.06
C VAL A 67 -4.38 18.41 -5.39
N GLY A 68 -4.88 19.50 -5.95
CA GLY A 68 -4.39 20.04 -7.23
C GLY A 68 -4.97 19.35 -8.46
N PRO A 69 -4.24 19.29 -9.57
CA PRO A 69 -4.74 18.73 -10.82
C PRO A 69 -5.09 17.24 -10.72
N GLU A 70 -6.17 16.85 -11.40
CA GLU A 70 -6.61 15.46 -11.49
C GLU A 70 -6.35 14.94 -12.93
N PRO A 71 -5.20 14.29 -13.19
CA PRO A 71 -4.89 13.74 -14.51
C PRO A 71 -5.75 12.53 -14.87
N GLY A 72 -6.55 12.04 -13.95
CA GLY A 72 -7.47 10.93 -14.12
C GLY A 72 -8.08 10.48 -12.79
N LYS A 73 -8.83 9.37 -12.81
CA LYS A 73 -9.49 8.85 -11.61
C LYS A 73 -8.46 8.36 -10.60
N PRO A 74 -8.61 8.69 -9.31
CA PRO A 74 -7.80 8.09 -8.25
C PRO A 74 -8.16 6.61 -8.03
N TYR A 75 -7.24 5.82 -7.47
CA TYR A 75 -7.57 4.49 -6.98
C TYR A 75 -8.66 4.55 -5.89
N SER A 76 -9.59 3.60 -5.93
CA SER A 76 -10.66 3.48 -4.90
C SER A 76 -10.05 3.18 -3.52
N GLU A 77 -8.96 2.45 -3.47
CA GLU A 77 -8.31 1.99 -2.24
C GLU A 77 -7.17 2.90 -1.74
N ARG A 78 -7.06 4.13 -2.25
CA ARG A 78 -6.13 5.16 -1.75
C ARG A 78 -6.22 5.42 -0.25
N PHE A 79 -7.37 5.12 0.34
CA PHE A 79 -7.62 5.25 1.77
C PHE A 79 -6.70 4.35 2.62
N ILE A 80 -6.30 3.17 2.11
CA ILE A 80 -5.32 2.30 2.76
C ILE A 80 -4.04 3.09 3.06
N HIS A 81 -3.51 3.80 2.05
CA HIS A 81 -2.29 4.58 2.17
C HIS A 81 -2.43 5.72 3.17
N GLY A 82 -3.52 6.48 3.05
CA GLY A 82 -3.79 7.60 3.96
C GLY A 82 -3.87 7.17 5.42
N ALA A 83 -4.65 6.13 5.72
CA ALA A 83 -4.85 5.64 7.08
C ALA A 83 -3.57 5.03 7.69
N VAL A 84 -2.79 4.28 6.90
CA VAL A 84 -1.51 3.73 7.35
C VAL A 84 -0.52 4.85 7.64
N LEU A 85 -0.38 5.82 6.75
CA LEU A 85 0.48 6.97 6.95
C LEU A 85 0.01 7.87 8.12
N GLU A 86 -1.30 7.97 8.37
CA GLU A 86 -1.86 8.65 9.54
C GLU A 86 -1.45 7.96 10.85
N ALA A 87 -1.61 6.64 10.91
CA ALA A 87 -1.33 5.84 12.10
C ALA A 87 0.17 5.64 12.38
N ARG A 88 1.02 5.75 11.34
CA ARG A 88 2.45 5.42 11.37
C ARG A 88 3.31 6.59 10.87
N PRO A 89 3.60 7.60 11.72
CA PRO A 89 4.45 8.73 11.35
C PRO A 89 5.89 8.33 10.99
N ASP A 90 6.35 7.18 11.44
CA ASP A 90 7.65 6.58 11.15
C ASP A 90 7.76 6.00 9.73
N ILE A 91 6.62 5.79 9.06
CA ILE A 91 6.55 5.19 7.72
C ILE A 91 6.48 6.28 6.65
N MET A 92 7.27 6.08 5.58
CA MET A 92 7.32 6.97 4.43
C MET A 92 6.60 6.42 3.20
N SER A 93 6.50 5.09 3.07
CA SER A 93 5.93 4.46 1.87
C SER A 93 5.04 3.28 2.21
N VAL A 94 3.99 3.11 1.42
CA VAL A 94 3.01 2.02 1.53
C VAL A 94 2.84 1.38 0.16
N VAL A 95 2.86 0.04 0.12
CA VAL A 95 2.54 -0.78 -1.05
C VAL A 95 1.31 -1.61 -0.73
N HIS A 96 0.32 -1.57 -1.60
CA HIS A 96 -0.81 -2.51 -1.58
C HIS A 96 -0.75 -3.37 -2.83
N ASN A 97 -0.85 -4.69 -2.68
CA ASN A 97 -0.73 -5.63 -3.79
C ASN A 97 -1.66 -6.84 -3.63
N HIS A 98 -1.92 -7.49 -4.76
CA HIS A 98 -2.70 -8.72 -4.88
C HIS A 98 -1.83 -9.89 -5.37
N SER A 99 -0.57 -9.93 -4.94
CA SER A 99 0.38 -10.95 -5.40
C SER A 99 -0.21 -12.36 -5.26
N PRO A 100 -0.25 -13.16 -6.35
CA PRO A 100 -0.80 -14.51 -6.32
C PRO A 100 -0.02 -15.44 -5.39
N ASN A 101 1.21 -15.09 -5.04
CA ASN A 101 2.02 -15.83 -4.08
C ASN A 101 1.63 -15.54 -2.62
N ILE A 102 0.96 -14.41 -2.34
CA ILE A 102 0.59 -13.97 -1.00
C ILE A 102 -0.88 -14.31 -0.69
N VAL A 103 -1.78 -14.09 -1.65
CA VAL A 103 -3.23 -14.29 -1.45
C VAL A 103 -3.59 -15.67 -0.86
N PRO A 104 -2.98 -16.79 -1.29
CA PRO A 104 -3.28 -18.11 -0.71
C PRO A 104 -3.05 -18.18 0.80
N PHE A 105 -1.99 -17.53 1.31
CA PHE A 105 -1.70 -17.50 2.75
C PHE A 105 -2.75 -16.73 3.54
N SER A 106 -3.41 -15.75 2.93
CA SER A 106 -4.46 -14.98 3.59
C SER A 106 -5.75 -15.79 3.84
N VAL A 107 -5.99 -16.86 3.09
CA VAL A 107 -7.23 -17.68 3.18
C VAL A 107 -7.04 -19.01 3.90
N VAL A 108 -5.81 -19.49 4.05
CA VAL A 108 -5.51 -20.77 4.72
C VAL A 108 -5.46 -20.58 6.23
N LYS A 109 -6.35 -21.28 6.95
CA LYS A 109 -6.50 -21.12 8.42
C LYS A 109 -5.37 -21.71 9.27
N LYS A 110 -4.62 -22.70 8.76
CA LYS A 110 -3.66 -23.49 9.54
C LYS A 110 -2.19 -23.17 9.27
N GLN A 111 -1.90 -22.32 8.31
CA GLN A 111 -0.52 -21.93 7.96
C GLN A 111 -0.32 -20.47 8.27
N CYS A 112 0.72 -20.16 9.05
CA CYS A 112 1.11 -18.76 9.21
C CYS A 112 2.03 -18.35 8.06
N PHE A 113 1.83 -17.14 7.57
CA PHE A 113 2.78 -16.47 6.71
C PHE A 113 3.94 -15.96 7.57
N CYS A 114 5.15 -16.42 7.31
CA CYS A 114 6.33 -16.01 8.08
C CYS A 114 7.60 -16.02 7.24
N ALA A 115 8.58 -15.26 7.69
CA ALA A 115 9.90 -15.23 7.08
C ALA A 115 10.60 -16.60 7.24
N ILE A 116 11.02 -17.21 6.13
CA ILE A 116 11.73 -18.51 6.09
C ILE A 116 13.18 -18.39 5.61
N MET A 117 13.59 -17.20 5.20
CA MET A 117 14.96 -16.92 4.75
C MET A 117 15.41 -15.55 5.25
N HIS A 118 16.73 -15.32 5.29
CA HIS A 118 17.29 -14.09 5.84
C HIS A 118 16.85 -12.82 5.10
N MET A 119 16.64 -12.87 3.78
CA MET A 119 16.16 -11.74 2.99
C MET A 119 14.73 -11.32 3.35
N ALA A 120 13.93 -12.24 3.87
CA ALA A 120 12.57 -11.96 4.31
C ALA A 120 12.49 -11.46 5.78
N ALA A 121 13.62 -11.19 6.44
CA ALA A 121 13.63 -10.70 7.82
C ALA A 121 12.75 -9.46 8.09
N PRO A 122 12.64 -8.48 7.16
CA PRO A 122 11.75 -7.33 7.34
C PRO A 122 10.27 -7.70 7.47
N VAL A 123 9.83 -8.81 6.89
CA VAL A 123 8.44 -9.31 7.00
C VAL A 123 8.10 -9.69 8.46
N GLY A 124 9.09 -10.19 9.21
CA GLY A 124 8.90 -10.62 10.59
C GLY A 124 8.25 -12.00 10.72
N ARG A 125 7.91 -12.37 11.96
CA ARG A 125 7.31 -13.68 12.29
C ARG A 125 5.83 -13.62 12.62
N ASP A 126 5.34 -12.44 12.97
CA ASP A 126 3.96 -12.18 13.40
C ASP A 126 3.30 -11.25 12.38
N VAL A 127 2.81 -11.84 11.30
CA VAL A 127 2.10 -11.12 10.23
C VAL A 127 0.60 -11.26 10.46
N PRO A 128 -0.12 -10.17 10.76
CA PRO A 128 -1.55 -10.21 10.97
C PRO A 128 -2.28 -10.54 9.65
N ASN A 129 -3.40 -11.23 9.79
CA ASN A 129 -4.31 -11.49 8.68
C ASN A 129 -5.64 -10.81 8.97
N TRP A 130 -5.81 -9.61 8.45
CA TRP A 130 -7.01 -8.80 8.62
C TRP A 130 -8.14 -9.31 7.72
N ASP A 131 -9.31 -9.47 8.31
CA ASP A 131 -10.54 -9.82 7.58
C ASP A 131 -11.55 -8.66 7.70
N ILE A 132 -11.84 -7.98 6.61
CA ILE A 132 -12.79 -6.87 6.57
C ILE A 132 -14.18 -7.28 7.08
N ARG A 133 -14.55 -8.56 6.94
CA ARG A 133 -15.84 -9.09 7.35
C ARG A 133 -16.02 -9.11 8.87
N ASP A 134 -14.95 -9.20 9.63
CA ASP A 134 -15.01 -9.26 11.10
C ASP A 134 -15.70 -8.01 11.68
N LYS A 135 -15.57 -6.86 11.01
CA LYS A 135 -16.18 -5.61 11.45
C LYS A 135 -17.28 -5.10 10.52
N PHE A 136 -17.16 -5.32 9.22
CA PHE A 136 -18.05 -4.73 8.22
C PHE A 136 -19.05 -5.73 7.62
N GLY A 137 -19.03 -6.98 8.09
CA GLY A 137 -20.00 -8.03 7.72
C GLY A 137 -19.71 -8.70 6.38
N ASP A 138 -20.46 -9.77 6.08
CA ASP A 138 -20.22 -10.64 4.92
C ASP A 138 -20.66 -10.04 3.57
N SER A 139 -21.41 -8.94 3.59
CA SER A 139 -21.91 -8.28 2.37
C SER A 139 -20.88 -7.36 1.70
N THR A 140 -19.63 -7.37 2.17
CA THR A 140 -18.53 -6.59 1.58
C THR A 140 -18.05 -7.21 0.26
N ASN A 141 -17.56 -6.34 -0.64
CA ASN A 141 -16.83 -6.75 -1.84
C ASN A 141 -15.31 -6.88 -1.62
N LEU A 142 -14.86 -6.88 -0.36
CA LEU A 142 -13.47 -6.92 0.10
C LEU A 142 -12.64 -5.65 -0.18
N LEU A 143 -13.16 -4.66 -0.91
CA LEU A 143 -12.44 -3.42 -1.19
C LEU A 143 -12.48 -2.45 0.00
N VAL A 144 -11.36 -1.79 0.24
CA VAL A 144 -11.21 -0.75 1.28
C VAL A 144 -11.49 0.62 0.67
N THR A 145 -12.73 1.04 0.69
CA THR A 145 -13.22 2.21 -0.06
C THR A 145 -13.48 3.46 0.77
N ASN A 146 -13.19 3.42 2.06
CA ASN A 146 -13.33 4.57 2.97
C ASN A 146 -12.31 4.53 4.11
N MET A 147 -12.20 5.66 4.83
CA MET A 147 -11.24 5.80 5.93
C MET A 147 -11.54 4.91 7.13
N GLU A 148 -12.79 4.57 7.40
CA GLU A 148 -13.13 3.71 8.54
C GLU A 148 -12.58 2.30 8.34
N MET A 149 -12.78 1.71 7.15
CA MET A 149 -12.21 0.41 6.77
C MET A 149 -10.68 0.45 6.77
N ALA A 150 -10.11 1.53 6.24
CA ALA A 150 -8.66 1.69 6.15
C ALA A 150 -7.99 1.87 7.53
N ARG A 151 -8.61 2.60 8.46
CA ARG A 151 -8.11 2.74 9.84
C ARG A 151 -8.20 1.43 10.61
N ASP A 152 -9.19 0.60 10.35
CA ASP A 152 -9.31 -0.73 10.95
C ASP A 152 -8.18 -1.66 10.47
N LEU A 153 -7.88 -1.67 9.17
CA LEU A 153 -6.72 -2.33 8.60
C LEU A 153 -5.41 -1.80 9.20
N ALA A 154 -5.23 -0.48 9.30
CA ALA A 154 -4.05 0.14 9.89
C ALA A 154 -3.87 -0.25 11.36
N THR A 155 -4.97 -0.41 12.11
CA THR A 155 -4.95 -0.91 13.49
C THR A 155 -4.46 -2.36 13.53
N SER A 156 -4.92 -3.22 12.62
CA SER A 156 -4.44 -4.61 12.51
C SER A 156 -2.96 -4.68 12.14
N LEU A 157 -2.49 -3.83 11.20
CA LEU A 157 -1.08 -3.71 10.87
C LEU A 157 -0.23 -3.35 12.10
N GLY A 158 -0.69 -2.40 12.91
CA GLY A 158 0.01 -1.94 14.12
C GLY A 158 1.42 -1.47 13.82
N THR A 159 2.41 -1.99 14.55
CA THR A 159 3.84 -1.68 14.38
C THR A 159 4.56 -2.58 13.37
N ARG A 160 3.86 -3.50 12.75
CA ARG A 160 4.42 -4.49 11.83
C ARG A 160 4.70 -3.88 10.47
N THR A 161 5.44 -4.61 9.66
CA THR A 161 5.84 -4.20 8.31
C THR A 161 4.85 -4.70 7.25
N VAL A 162 4.16 -5.80 7.52
CA VAL A 162 3.22 -6.45 6.60
C VAL A 162 1.94 -6.81 7.34
N ALA A 163 0.80 -6.63 6.65
CA ALA A 163 -0.49 -7.19 7.04
C ALA A 163 -1.13 -7.88 5.83
N LEU A 164 -1.57 -9.11 6.00
CA LEU A 164 -2.40 -9.78 5.00
C LEU A 164 -3.82 -9.23 5.07
N MET A 165 -4.48 -9.18 3.92
CA MET A 165 -5.90 -8.86 3.76
C MET A 165 -6.60 -10.11 3.24
N ARG A 166 -7.44 -10.73 4.07
CA ARG A 166 -8.02 -12.03 3.80
C ARG A 166 -8.81 -12.09 2.49
N GLY A 167 -8.36 -12.96 1.57
CA GLY A 167 -8.96 -13.15 0.25
C GLY A 167 -8.80 -11.98 -0.72
N HIS A 168 -7.87 -11.05 -0.40
CA HIS A 168 -7.67 -9.83 -1.18
C HIS A 168 -6.19 -9.66 -1.59
N GLY A 169 -5.29 -9.49 -0.61
CA GLY A 169 -3.88 -9.23 -0.88
C GLY A 169 -3.10 -8.94 0.38
N CYS A 170 -2.22 -7.95 0.33
CA CYS A 170 -1.52 -7.46 1.51
C CYS A 170 -1.18 -5.97 1.42
N VAL A 171 -0.83 -5.42 2.57
CA VAL A 171 -0.21 -4.10 2.72
C VAL A 171 1.20 -4.29 3.26
N VAL A 172 2.16 -3.61 2.65
CA VAL A 172 3.56 -3.56 3.05
C VAL A 172 3.94 -2.11 3.29
N VAL A 173 4.73 -1.85 4.35
CA VAL A 173 5.18 -0.50 4.68
C VAL A 173 6.69 -0.42 4.80
N GLY A 174 7.25 0.77 4.55
CA GLY A 174 8.67 1.05 4.67
C GLY A 174 8.96 2.47 5.16
N ARG A 175 10.09 2.63 5.86
CA ARG A 175 10.62 3.94 6.27
C ARG A 175 11.21 4.73 5.12
N SER A 176 11.28 4.10 3.95
CA SER A 176 11.61 4.70 2.66
C SER A 176 10.88 3.96 1.55
N LEU A 177 10.80 4.58 0.36
CA LEU A 177 10.26 3.93 -0.83
C LEU A 177 11.04 2.64 -1.15
N ARG A 178 12.38 2.71 -1.04
CA ARG A 178 13.26 1.56 -1.27
C ARG A 178 12.94 0.42 -0.31
N GLU A 179 12.82 0.69 0.99
CA GLU A 179 12.49 -0.34 1.99
C GLU A 179 11.16 -1.01 1.68
N ALA A 180 10.11 -0.24 1.35
CA ALA A 180 8.80 -0.81 1.00
C ALA A 180 8.84 -1.69 -0.26
N VAL A 181 9.66 -1.31 -1.27
CA VAL A 181 9.81 -2.06 -2.52
C VAL A 181 10.59 -3.37 -2.31
N PHE A 182 11.58 -3.39 -1.41
CA PHE A 182 12.43 -4.55 -1.15
C PHE A 182 11.90 -5.49 -0.06
N THR A 183 10.83 -5.12 0.66
CA THR A 183 10.16 -5.97 1.66
C THR A 183 9.19 -6.93 1.03
#